data_6958f0299f6a78abad928648af9d1312
#
_entry.id   6958f0299f6a78abad928648af9d1312
#
_cell.length_a   1.000
_cell.length_b   1.000
_cell.length_c   1.000
_cell.angle_alpha   90.00
_cell.angle_beta   90.00
_cell.angle_gamma   90.00
#
_symmetry.space_group_name_H-M   'P 1'
#
loop_
_entity.id
_entity.type
_entity.pdbx_description
1 polymer ?
#
loop_
_entity_poly.entity_id
_entity_poly.type
_entity_poly.pdbx_seq_one_letter_code
_entity_poly.pdbx_strand_id
1 'polypeptide(L)'
;LPPVPVEFPAFGDMKNVENKTFSQADLLTLSTFNIENLTPAVGEQELQYHSLTWETATVNDNIVISQNKSAVPAIGLYAVYAENTQWMSGKLQFSFYGNAEVYVDGVKKITYTSHKGTEAVNQECTLQWVPGKHSIIVKSLQTKESDKLFSAQFIADPEFKDTPVDFTLSPKRGKNILDVLNGPRIGGIQVSPSGKYLIMAEGEIIKG
;
A
#
# COMPACT_ATOMS: atom_id res chain seq x y z
N LEU A 1 8.02 4.08 -2.94
CA LEU A 1 8.35 5.50 -2.79
C LEU A 1 9.64 5.62 -1.99
N PRO A 2 10.62 6.46 -2.41
CA PRO A 2 11.85 6.67 -1.68
C PRO A 2 11.62 7.05 -0.21
N PRO A 3 12.57 6.73 0.69
CA PRO A 3 12.41 7.06 2.11
C PRO A 3 12.30 8.57 2.34
N VAL A 4 11.29 8.97 3.10
CA VAL A 4 11.05 10.35 3.52
C VAL A 4 11.57 10.51 4.94
N PRO A 5 12.54 11.42 5.21
CA PRO A 5 13.00 11.71 6.54
C PRO A 5 11.85 12.15 7.46
N VAL A 6 11.84 11.65 8.67
CA VAL A 6 10.88 12.04 9.72
C VAL A 6 11.61 12.39 10.99
N GLU A 7 11.14 13.44 11.65
CA GLU A 7 11.70 13.92 12.90
C GLU A 7 10.69 13.85 14.02
N PHE A 8 11.19 13.72 15.24
CA PHE A 8 10.34 13.85 16.41
C PHE A 8 9.73 15.25 16.45
N PRO A 9 8.43 15.37 16.79
CA PRO A 9 7.83 16.67 17.01
C PRO A 9 8.52 17.39 18.17
N ALA A 10 8.40 18.72 18.22
CA ALA A 10 9.01 19.53 19.26
C ALA A 10 8.63 19.12 20.71
N PHE A 11 7.54 18.41 20.86
CA PHE A 11 7.08 17.83 22.14
C PHE A 11 7.47 16.35 22.35
N GLY A 12 8.39 15.83 21.52
CA GLY A 12 8.82 14.42 21.59
C GLY A 12 9.45 14.00 22.91
N ASP A 13 10.04 14.98 23.64
CA ASP A 13 10.59 14.74 24.99
C ASP A 13 9.53 14.71 26.08
N MET A 14 8.30 15.08 25.77
CA MET A 14 7.20 15.04 26.73
C MET A 14 6.66 13.62 26.86
N LYS A 15 6.12 13.33 28.03
CA LYS A 15 5.40 12.08 28.24
C LYS A 15 3.95 12.23 27.77
N ASN A 16 3.44 11.16 27.18
CA ASN A 16 2.03 11.08 26.83
C ASN A 16 1.12 10.91 28.09
N VAL A 17 -0.18 10.84 27.88
CA VAL A 17 -1.17 10.68 28.99
C VAL A 17 -0.97 9.40 29.80
N GLU A 18 -0.29 8.39 29.24
CA GLU A 18 0.07 7.15 29.91
C GLU A 18 1.44 7.21 30.61
N ASN A 19 2.03 8.42 30.71
CA ASN A 19 3.36 8.65 31.29
C ASN A 19 4.53 7.97 30.54
N LYS A 20 4.33 7.64 29.26
CA LYS A 20 5.35 7.05 28.36
C LYS A 20 6.00 8.14 27.52
N THR A 21 7.31 8.05 27.34
CA THR A 21 8.06 8.89 26.38
C THR A 21 7.84 8.39 24.97
N PHE A 22 7.86 9.31 24.01
CA PHE A 22 7.83 8.95 22.58
C PHE A 22 9.05 8.12 22.21
N SER A 23 8.82 7.12 21.37
CA SER A 23 9.85 6.22 20.84
C SER A 23 10.00 6.40 19.32
N GLN A 24 11.06 5.85 18.74
CA GLN A 24 11.19 5.83 17.29
C GLN A 24 10.01 5.14 16.59
N ALA A 25 9.41 4.11 17.22
CA ALA A 25 8.24 3.43 16.70
C ALA A 25 7.03 4.36 16.55
N ASP A 26 6.91 5.36 17.41
CA ASP A 26 5.80 6.32 17.36
C ASP A 26 5.88 7.20 16.09
N LEU A 27 7.09 7.42 15.53
CA LEU A 27 7.25 8.15 14.26
C LEU A 27 6.46 7.48 13.13
N LEU A 28 6.37 6.15 13.14
CA LEU A 28 5.61 5.41 12.16
C LEU A 28 4.12 5.75 12.21
N THR A 29 3.56 5.91 13.40
CA THR A 29 2.14 6.19 13.61
C THR A 29 1.81 7.68 13.52
N LEU A 30 2.74 8.55 13.91
CA LEU A 30 2.57 10.00 13.88
C LEU A 30 2.66 10.59 12.46
N SER A 31 3.26 9.88 11.52
CA SER A 31 3.38 10.38 10.16
C SER A 31 2.02 10.47 9.46
N THR A 32 1.78 11.60 8.80
CA THR A 32 0.51 11.93 8.15
C THR A 32 0.36 11.32 6.75
N PHE A 33 0.92 10.13 6.52
CA PHE A 33 0.75 9.45 5.24
C PHE A 33 -0.68 8.92 5.11
N ASN A 34 -1.47 9.52 4.22
CA ASN A 34 -2.80 9.03 3.89
C ASN A 34 -2.69 7.88 2.88
N ILE A 35 -2.87 6.65 3.36
CA ILE A 35 -2.71 5.43 2.56
C ILE A 35 -4.01 5.02 1.85
N GLU A 36 -5.18 5.41 2.35
CA GLU A 36 -6.48 4.91 1.90
C GLU A 36 -6.73 5.07 0.40
N ASN A 37 -6.26 6.17 -0.18
CA ASN A 37 -6.50 6.50 -1.59
C ASN A 37 -5.24 6.45 -2.45
N LEU A 38 -4.15 5.86 -1.94
CA LEU A 38 -2.94 5.71 -2.71
C LEU A 38 -3.09 4.66 -3.81
N THR A 39 -2.76 5.05 -5.03
CA THR A 39 -2.71 4.18 -6.22
C THR A 39 -1.30 4.18 -6.83
N PRO A 40 -0.30 3.65 -6.11
CA PRO A 40 1.09 3.70 -6.54
C PRO A 40 1.32 3.10 -7.91
N ALA A 41 1.97 3.85 -8.81
CA ALA A 41 2.41 3.33 -10.10
C ALA A 41 3.84 3.77 -10.40
N VAL A 42 4.66 2.86 -10.89
CA VAL A 42 6.06 3.14 -11.22
C VAL A 42 6.15 4.27 -12.25
N GLY A 43 6.97 5.28 -11.94
CA GLY A 43 7.17 6.47 -12.76
C GLY A 43 6.18 7.60 -12.50
N GLU A 44 5.13 7.39 -11.72
CA GLU A 44 4.19 8.45 -11.34
C GLU A 44 4.68 9.21 -10.09
N GLN A 45 4.39 10.52 -10.06
CA GLN A 45 4.71 11.35 -8.92
C GLN A 45 3.63 11.25 -7.84
N GLU A 46 4.07 11.10 -6.59
CA GLU A 46 3.20 11.21 -5.44
C GLU A 46 3.20 12.65 -4.91
N LEU A 47 2.14 13.39 -5.23
CA LEU A 47 2.07 14.81 -4.92
C LEU A 47 1.92 15.12 -3.43
N GLN A 48 1.37 14.19 -2.64
CA GLN A 48 1.19 14.36 -1.20
C GLN A 48 2.53 14.35 -0.45
N TYR A 49 3.58 13.76 -1.05
CA TYR A 49 4.84 13.48 -0.37
C TYR A 49 6.04 14.06 -1.12
N HIS A 50 6.14 15.38 -1.10
CA HIS A 50 7.30 16.12 -1.63
C HIS A 50 7.55 15.87 -3.13
N SER A 51 6.50 15.55 -3.89
CA SER A 51 6.61 15.26 -5.33
C SER A 51 7.61 14.14 -5.64
N LEU A 52 7.71 13.15 -4.77
CA LEU A 52 8.56 11.97 -4.99
C LEU A 52 7.95 11.05 -6.04
N THR A 53 8.83 10.43 -6.83
CA THR A 53 8.42 9.47 -7.86
C THR A 53 8.42 8.04 -7.31
N TRP A 54 7.40 7.27 -7.69
CA TRP A 54 7.37 5.84 -7.39
C TRP A 54 8.39 5.09 -8.25
N GLU A 55 9.29 4.37 -7.60
CA GLU A 55 10.36 3.59 -8.23
C GLU A 55 10.26 2.12 -7.83
N THR A 56 10.91 1.25 -8.61
CA THR A 56 11.03 -0.16 -8.23
C THR A 56 11.93 -0.30 -7.01
N ALA A 57 11.49 -1.09 -6.03
CA ALA A 57 12.31 -1.40 -4.87
C ALA A 57 13.39 -2.43 -5.21
N THR A 58 14.52 -2.35 -4.53
CA THR A 58 15.57 -3.37 -4.62
C THR A 58 15.20 -4.56 -3.73
N VAL A 59 15.29 -5.77 -4.30
CA VAL A 59 15.05 -7.02 -3.58
C VAL A 59 16.32 -7.87 -3.66
N ASN A 60 16.77 -8.38 -2.52
CA ASN A 60 17.89 -9.30 -2.41
C ASN A 60 17.48 -10.48 -1.51
N ASP A 61 17.66 -11.72 -1.98
CA ASP A 61 17.25 -12.95 -1.28
C ASP A 61 15.79 -12.90 -0.76
N ASN A 62 14.86 -12.40 -1.60
CA ASN A 62 13.45 -12.17 -1.28
C ASN A 62 13.19 -11.14 -0.17
N ILE A 63 14.19 -10.37 0.23
CA ILE A 63 14.09 -9.31 1.22
C ILE A 63 14.10 -7.97 0.49
N VAL A 64 13.12 -7.11 0.76
CA VAL A 64 13.15 -5.72 0.33
C VAL A 64 14.21 -4.99 1.13
N ILE A 65 15.15 -4.37 0.43
CA ILE A 65 16.23 -3.61 1.01
C ILE A 65 16.15 -2.15 0.59
N SER A 66 16.53 -1.25 1.49
CA SER A 66 16.67 0.16 1.20
C SER A 66 17.64 0.80 2.20
N GLN A 67 18.46 1.71 1.70
CA GLN A 67 19.39 2.45 2.55
C GLN A 67 18.77 3.79 2.96
N ASN A 68 18.67 4.03 4.25
CA ASN A 68 18.39 5.35 4.76
C ASN A 68 19.66 6.22 4.71
N LYS A 69 19.74 7.10 3.73
CA LYS A 69 20.87 8.04 3.56
C LYS A 69 20.78 9.25 4.49
N SER A 70 19.63 9.43 5.17
CA SER A 70 19.42 10.53 6.11
C SER A 70 20.12 10.29 7.45
N ALA A 71 20.42 11.38 8.16
CA ALA A 71 20.91 11.31 9.55
C ALA A 71 19.80 10.94 10.54
N VAL A 72 18.55 11.14 10.17
CA VAL A 72 17.34 10.87 10.96
C VAL A 72 16.59 9.66 10.42
N PRO A 73 15.69 9.03 11.22
CA PRO A 73 14.81 7.98 10.72
C PRO A 73 14.02 8.45 9.50
N ALA A 74 13.66 7.52 8.62
CA ALA A 74 12.87 7.81 7.43
C ALA A 74 11.75 6.79 7.27
N ILE A 75 10.65 7.20 6.63
CA ILE A 75 9.54 6.31 6.28
C ILE A 75 9.57 6.04 4.79
N GLY A 76 9.61 4.76 4.43
CA GLY A 76 9.44 4.28 3.07
C GLY A 76 8.07 3.63 2.86
N LEU A 77 7.49 3.86 1.69
CA LEU A 77 6.26 3.20 1.25
C LEU A 77 6.60 2.21 0.13
N TYR A 78 6.13 0.98 0.26
CA TYR A 78 6.34 -0.11 -0.68
C TYR A 78 4.99 -0.68 -1.09
N ALA A 79 4.75 -0.82 -2.38
CA ALA A 79 3.46 -1.24 -2.90
C ALA A 79 3.59 -2.36 -3.93
N VAL A 80 2.64 -3.27 -3.90
CA VAL A 80 2.41 -4.29 -4.91
C VAL A 80 0.91 -4.51 -5.06
N TYR A 81 0.48 -4.92 -6.24
CA TYR A 81 -0.90 -5.30 -6.51
C TYR A 81 -1.01 -6.79 -6.72
N ALA A 82 -2.02 -7.40 -6.11
CA ALA A 82 -2.44 -8.77 -6.36
C ALA A 82 -3.73 -8.77 -7.19
N GLU A 83 -3.80 -9.58 -8.24
CA GLU A 83 -5.00 -9.72 -9.07
C GLU A 83 -5.46 -11.18 -9.08
N ASN A 84 -6.71 -11.40 -8.75
CA ASN A 84 -7.36 -12.71 -8.75
C ASN A 84 -8.65 -12.67 -9.55
N THR A 85 -9.00 -13.80 -10.17
CA THR A 85 -10.18 -13.92 -11.05
C THR A 85 -11.42 -14.48 -10.37
N GLN A 86 -11.28 -15.03 -9.18
CA GLN A 86 -12.38 -15.61 -8.39
C GLN A 86 -12.18 -15.27 -6.92
N TRP A 87 -13.26 -15.42 -6.14
CA TRP A 87 -13.16 -15.28 -4.68
C TRP A 87 -12.15 -16.27 -4.11
N MET A 88 -11.36 -15.82 -3.17
CA MET A 88 -10.37 -16.65 -2.50
C MET A 88 -10.02 -16.15 -1.11
N SER A 89 -9.47 -17.03 -0.29
CA SER A 89 -8.88 -16.68 1.00
C SER A 89 -7.46 -17.19 1.13
N GLY A 90 -6.73 -16.61 2.07
CA GLY A 90 -5.35 -16.95 2.35
C GLY A 90 -4.73 -16.06 3.39
N LYS A 91 -3.40 -16.17 3.54
CA LYS A 91 -2.63 -15.39 4.49
C LYS A 91 -1.52 -14.63 3.78
N LEU A 92 -1.33 -13.36 4.16
CA LEU A 92 -0.09 -12.64 3.92
C LEU A 92 0.81 -12.82 5.14
N GLN A 93 1.98 -13.40 4.92
CA GLN A 93 3.03 -13.54 5.92
C GLN A 93 4.15 -12.57 5.62
N PHE A 94 4.62 -11.90 6.66
CA PHE A 94 5.74 -10.96 6.59
C PHE A 94 6.80 -11.36 7.60
N SER A 95 8.07 -11.17 7.22
CA SER A 95 9.19 -11.19 8.14
C SER A 95 9.78 -9.79 8.18
N PHE A 96 9.54 -9.03 9.26
CA PHE A 96 9.98 -7.66 9.43
C PHE A 96 11.33 -7.58 10.13
N TYR A 97 12.22 -6.74 9.61
CA TYR A 97 13.51 -6.37 10.19
C TYR A 97 13.49 -4.98 10.84
N GLY A 98 12.32 -4.40 11.00
CA GLY A 98 12.07 -3.08 11.58
C GLY A 98 10.59 -2.86 11.84
N ASN A 99 10.25 -1.69 12.35
CA ASN A 99 8.86 -1.32 12.59
C ASN A 99 8.13 -1.05 11.28
N ALA A 100 6.92 -1.57 11.14
CA ALA A 100 6.13 -1.46 9.92
C ALA A 100 4.62 -1.51 10.17
N GLU A 101 3.88 -0.95 9.22
CA GLU A 101 2.43 -1.10 9.07
C GLU A 101 2.12 -1.69 7.70
N VAL A 102 1.12 -2.56 7.61
CA VAL A 102 0.64 -3.14 6.36
C VAL A 102 -0.81 -2.74 6.12
N TYR A 103 -1.08 -2.31 4.93
CA TYR A 103 -2.41 -1.94 4.45
C TYR A 103 -2.78 -2.81 3.26
N VAL A 104 -4.02 -3.29 3.24
CA VAL A 104 -4.60 -4.01 2.11
C VAL A 104 -5.88 -3.28 1.73
N ASP A 105 -5.99 -2.86 0.48
CA ASP A 105 -7.11 -2.06 -0.04
C ASP A 105 -7.41 -0.82 0.83
N GLY A 106 -6.35 -0.11 1.25
CA GLY A 106 -6.42 1.05 2.12
C GLY A 106 -6.69 0.74 3.61
N VAL A 107 -7.05 -0.51 3.94
CA VAL A 107 -7.36 -0.90 5.32
C VAL A 107 -6.11 -1.43 6.01
N LYS A 108 -5.77 -0.86 7.17
CA LYS A 108 -4.64 -1.30 7.98
C LYS A 108 -4.89 -2.70 8.57
N LYS A 109 -4.04 -3.66 8.25
CA LYS A 109 -4.12 -5.07 8.68
C LYS A 109 -3.09 -5.44 9.72
N ILE A 110 -1.88 -4.89 9.65
CA ILE A 110 -0.80 -5.16 10.60
C ILE A 110 -0.23 -3.84 11.09
N THR A 111 0.06 -3.77 12.40
CA THR A 111 0.88 -2.74 13.01
C THR A 111 1.93 -3.44 13.86
N TYR A 112 3.20 -3.31 13.49
CA TYR A 112 4.31 -3.87 14.23
C TYR A 112 5.28 -2.75 14.61
N THR A 113 5.31 -2.39 15.89
CA THR A 113 6.03 -1.23 16.44
C THR A 113 6.96 -1.58 17.59
N SER A 114 7.15 -2.85 17.88
CA SER A 114 7.97 -3.34 19.01
C SER A 114 9.27 -4.00 18.58
N HIS A 115 9.77 -3.69 17.37
CA HIS A 115 10.99 -4.29 16.85
C HIS A 115 12.20 -3.94 17.72
N LYS A 116 13.00 -4.94 18.03
CA LYS A 116 14.27 -4.81 18.77
C LYS A 116 15.33 -5.68 18.14
N GLY A 117 16.51 -5.10 17.91
CA GLY A 117 17.63 -5.82 17.33
C GLY A 117 17.56 -5.89 15.79
N THR A 118 18.20 -6.91 15.22
CA THR A 118 18.37 -7.08 13.77
C THR A 118 17.71 -8.35 13.21
N GLU A 119 17.14 -9.17 14.09
CA GLU A 119 16.49 -10.42 13.70
C GLU A 119 15.10 -10.19 13.13
N ALA A 120 14.72 -11.00 12.16
CA ALA A 120 13.39 -10.93 11.57
C ALA A 120 12.30 -11.38 12.55
N VAL A 121 11.18 -10.66 12.56
CA VAL A 121 9.99 -11.04 13.33
C VAL A 121 8.83 -11.31 12.39
N ASN A 122 8.24 -12.48 12.51
CA ASN A 122 7.15 -12.92 11.66
C ASN A 122 5.82 -12.34 12.14
N GLN A 123 5.05 -11.82 11.20
CA GLN A 123 3.68 -11.34 11.38
C GLN A 123 2.82 -11.88 10.24
N GLU A 124 1.54 -12.12 10.49
CA GLU A 124 0.62 -12.53 9.44
C GLU A 124 -0.76 -11.86 9.58
N CYS A 125 -1.46 -11.76 8.46
CA CYS A 125 -2.88 -11.41 8.45
C CYS A 125 -3.64 -12.30 7.46
N THR A 126 -4.86 -12.67 7.84
CA THR A 126 -5.78 -13.41 6.96
C THR A 126 -6.46 -12.44 6.02
N LEU A 127 -6.62 -12.86 4.77
CA LEU A 127 -7.28 -12.13 3.72
C LEU A 127 -8.45 -12.92 3.14
N GLN A 128 -9.48 -12.18 2.74
CA GLN A 128 -10.59 -12.66 1.93
C GLN A 128 -10.70 -11.69 0.76
N TRP A 129 -10.38 -12.16 -0.44
CA TRP A 129 -10.37 -11.36 -1.64
C TRP A 129 -11.54 -11.72 -2.56
N VAL A 130 -12.30 -10.71 -2.94
CA VAL A 130 -13.25 -10.81 -4.06
C VAL A 130 -12.47 -10.81 -5.38
N PRO A 131 -13.06 -11.25 -6.50
CA PRO A 131 -12.40 -11.12 -7.81
C PRO A 131 -12.03 -9.68 -8.09
N GLY A 132 -10.78 -9.43 -8.46
CA GLY A 132 -10.31 -8.09 -8.76
C GLY A 132 -8.85 -7.85 -8.48
N LYS A 133 -8.49 -6.58 -8.43
CA LYS A 133 -7.15 -6.12 -8.10
C LYS A 133 -7.13 -5.51 -6.71
N HIS A 134 -6.22 -5.97 -5.89
CA HIS A 134 -6.05 -5.60 -4.50
C HIS A 134 -4.70 -4.91 -4.30
N SER A 135 -4.69 -3.80 -3.59
CA SER A 135 -3.46 -3.10 -3.23
C SER A 135 -2.89 -3.61 -1.92
N ILE A 136 -1.59 -3.85 -1.88
CA ILE A 136 -0.84 -4.18 -0.66
C ILE A 136 0.23 -3.10 -0.50
N ILE A 137 0.15 -2.32 0.57
CA ILE A 137 1.09 -1.25 0.86
C ILE A 137 1.74 -1.50 2.21
N VAL A 138 3.07 -1.50 2.22
CA VAL A 138 3.88 -1.59 3.44
C VAL A 138 4.50 -0.23 3.71
N LYS A 139 4.23 0.32 4.88
CA LYS A 139 4.86 1.51 5.43
C LYS A 139 5.92 1.08 6.43
N SER A 140 7.18 1.34 6.14
CA SER A 140 8.31 0.85 6.93
C SER A 140 9.13 2.01 7.49
N LEU A 141 9.42 1.95 8.79
CA LEU A 141 10.35 2.88 9.44
C LEU A 141 11.77 2.37 9.22
N GLN A 142 12.59 3.19 8.59
CA GLN A 142 13.98 2.91 8.28
C GLN A 142 14.89 3.64 9.27
N THR A 143 15.73 2.90 9.92
CA THR A 143 16.81 3.42 10.77
C THR A 143 18.15 3.14 10.10
N LYS A 144 19.25 3.63 10.68
CA LYS A 144 20.60 3.32 10.17
C LYS A 144 21.10 1.92 10.53
N GLU A 145 20.34 1.18 11.36
CA GLU A 145 20.79 -0.08 11.94
C GLU A 145 20.70 -1.25 10.96
N SER A 146 19.79 -1.19 9.98
CA SER A 146 19.59 -2.25 9.00
C SER A 146 19.12 -1.70 7.66
N ASP A 147 19.71 -2.24 6.59
CA ASP A 147 19.22 -2.03 5.22
C ASP A 147 18.09 -3.00 4.85
N LYS A 148 17.92 -4.07 5.62
CA LYS A 148 16.84 -5.04 5.45
C LYS A 148 15.55 -4.48 6.03
N LEU A 149 14.46 -4.57 5.30
CA LEU A 149 13.17 -4.05 5.72
C LEU A 149 12.17 -5.15 6.01
N PHE A 150 11.84 -5.94 5.02
CA PHE A 150 10.90 -7.04 5.16
C PHE A 150 11.00 -8.02 3.99
N SER A 151 10.50 -9.23 4.21
CA SER A 151 10.06 -10.13 3.15
C SER A 151 8.55 -10.37 3.29
N ALA A 152 7.90 -10.73 2.18
CA ALA A 152 6.48 -10.99 2.15
C ALA A 152 6.17 -12.23 1.30
N GLN A 153 5.21 -13.03 1.75
CA GLN A 153 4.70 -14.19 1.04
C GLN A 153 3.18 -14.28 1.17
N PHE A 154 2.50 -14.59 0.08
CA PHE A 154 1.10 -14.96 0.10
C PHE A 154 0.97 -16.48 0.09
N ILE A 155 0.13 -17.02 0.98
CA ILE A 155 -0.19 -18.44 1.08
C ILE A 155 -1.70 -18.57 0.96
N ALA A 156 -2.17 -19.13 -0.15
CA ALA A 156 -3.59 -19.43 -0.34
C ALA A 156 -4.03 -20.52 0.63
N ASP A 157 -5.28 -20.45 1.07
CA ASP A 157 -5.88 -21.54 1.83
C ASP A 157 -5.94 -22.83 0.97
N PRO A 158 -5.94 -24.03 1.57
CA PRO A 158 -5.80 -25.30 0.84
C PRO A 158 -6.83 -25.49 -0.30
N GLU A 159 -8.02 -24.96 -0.15
CA GLU A 159 -9.09 -25.02 -1.15
C GLU A 159 -8.83 -24.11 -2.36
N PHE A 160 -7.95 -23.11 -2.23
CA PHE A 160 -7.59 -22.15 -3.27
C PHE A 160 -6.14 -22.29 -3.76
N LYS A 161 -5.44 -23.35 -3.36
CA LYS A 161 -4.01 -23.54 -3.68
C LYS A 161 -3.68 -23.48 -5.18
N ASP A 162 -4.63 -23.88 -6.02
CA ASP A 162 -4.49 -23.90 -7.48
C ASP A 162 -5.10 -22.66 -8.16
N THR A 163 -5.62 -21.71 -7.35
CA THR A 163 -6.16 -20.44 -7.87
C THR A 163 -5.01 -19.50 -8.18
N PRO A 164 -4.89 -19.04 -9.44
CA PRO A 164 -3.82 -18.13 -9.80
C PRO A 164 -4.03 -16.75 -9.14
N VAL A 165 -2.93 -16.20 -8.63
CA VAL A 165 -2.85 -14.81 -8.17
C VAL A 165 -1.67 -14.17 -8.87
N ASP A 166 -1.94 -13.13 -9.64
CA ASP A 166 -0.91 -12.39 -10.37
C ASP A 166 -0.45 -11.18 -9.55
N PHE A 167 0.85 -11.09 -9.28
CA PHE A 167 1.44 -9.94 -8.60
C PHE A 167 2.06 -8.98 -9.62
N THR A 168 1.72 -7.70 -9.49
CA THR A 168 2.13 -6.67 -10.47
C THR A 168 2.41 -5.34 -9.77
N LEU A 169 3.21 -4.49 -10.41
CA LEU A 169 3.49 -3.12 -9.95
C LEU A 169 2.53 -2.07 -10.56
N SER A 170 1.59 -2.50 -11.41
CA SER A 170 0.63 -1.61 -12.06
C SER A 170 -0.71 -1.61 -11.33
N PRO A 171 -1.29 -0.45 -10.99
CA PRO A 171 -2.64 -0.35 -10.45
C PRO A 171 -3.70 -0.67 -11.52
N LYS A 172 -3.35 -0.63 -12.80
CA LYS A 172 -4.29 -0.85 -13.89
C LYS A 172 -4.76 -2.31 -13.90
N ARG A 173 -6.05 -2.50 -13.88
CA ARG A 173 -6.69 -3.79 -14.09
C ARG A 173 -6.98 -3.99 -15.58
N GLY A 174 -6.75 -5.21 -16.08
CA GLY A 174 -7.25 -5.60 -17.40
C GLY A 174 -8.78 -5.51 -17.43
N LYS A 175 -9.35 -4.96 -18.51
CA LYS A 175 -10.81 -5.01 -18.70
C LYS A 175 -11.23 -6.44 -18.99
N ASN A 176 -12.21 -6.93 -18.24
CA ASN A 176 -12.86 -8.21 -18.51
C ASN A 176 -14.20 -8.02 -19.26
N ILE A 177 -14.81 -9.09 -19.71
CA ILE A 177 -16.08 -9.03 -20.44
C ILE A 177 -17.21 -8.38 -19.60
N LEU A 178 -17.19 -8.55 -18.27
CA LEU A 178 -18.18 -7.96 -17.38
C LEU A 178 -18.01 -6.45 -17.26
N ASP A 179 -16.79 -5.95 -17.32
CA ASP A 179 -16.51 -4.51 -17.36
C ASP A 179 -17.07 -3.87 -18.65
N VAL A 180 -17.00 -4.62 -19.75
CA VAL A 180 -17.58 -4.19 -21.03
C VAL A 180 -19.10 -4.24 -21.00
N LEU A 181 -19.67 -5.25 -20.38
CA LEU A 181 -21.13 -5.46 -20.33
C LEU A 181 -21.82 -4.55 -19.31
N ASN A 182 -21.19 -4.31 -18.15
CA ASN A 182 -21.78 -3.61 -17.01
C ASN A 182 -21.16 -2.22 -16.79
N GLY A 183 -20.13 -1.86 -17.55
CA GLY A 183 -19.44 -0.58 -17.40
C GLY A 183 -20.32 0.63 -17.81
N PRO A 184 -19.93 1.83 -17.39
CA PRO A 184 -20.65 3.04 -17.73
C PRO A 184 -20.72 3.20 -19.25
N ARG A 185 -21.90 3.55 -19.76
CA ARG A 185 -22.16 3.79 -21.19
C ARG A 185 -22.55 5.22 -21.41
N ILE A 186 -21.94 5.85 -22.40
CA ILE A 186 -22.38 7.17 -22.86
C ILE A 186 -23.66 6.95 -23.67
N GLY A 187 -24.79 7.34 -23.09
CA GLY A 187 -26.12 7.21 -23.73
C GLY A 187 -26.44 8.32 -24.73
N GLY A 188 -25.77 9.45 -24.65
CA GLY A 188 -25.93 10.54 -25.60
C GLY A 188 -25.04 11.73 -25.25
N ILE A 189 -24.69 12.49 -26.29
CA ILE A 189 -23.93 13.73 -26.16
C ILE A 189 -24.73 14.81 -26.87
N GLN A 190 -25.04 15.91 -26.16
CA GLN A 190 -25.70 17.10 -26.74
C GLN A 190 -24.85 18.34 -26.49
N VAL A 191 -24.69 19.13 -27.52
CA VAL A 191 -24.04 20.43 -27.43
C VAL A 191 -25.10 21.52 -27.35
N SER A 192 -24.94 22.47 -26.43
CA SER A 192 -25.86 23.61 -26.34
C SER A 192 -25.88 24.43 -27.66
N PRO A 193 -26.98 25.12 -27.98
CA PRO A 193 -27.04 25.94 -29.20
C PRO A 193 -25.95 27.02 -29.28
N SER A 194 -25.41 27.44 -28.12
CA SER A 194 -24.31 28.40 -28.02
C SER A 194 -22.93 27.78 -28.20
N GLY A 195 -22.82 26.45 -28.26
CA GLY A 195 -21.56 25.74 -28.31
C GLY A 195 -20.71 25.78 -27.01
N LYS A 196 -21.24 26.45 -25.96
CA LYS A 196 -20.49 26.67 -24.71
C LYS A 196 -20.58 25.51 -23.71
N TYR A 197 -21.59 24.66 -23.84
CA TYR A 197 -21.86 23.57 -22.89
C TYR A 197 -22.04 22.27 -23.64
N LEU A 198 -21.49 21.20 -23.04
CA LEU A 198 -21.69 19.84 -23.48
C LEU A 198 -22.44 19.10 -22.36
N ILE A 199 -23.53 18.45 -22.72
CA ILE A 199 -24.28 17.55 -21.82
C ILE A 199 -23.99 16.12 -22.26
N MET A 200 -23.55 15.31 -21.34
CA MET A 200 -23.28 13.89 -21.54
C MET A 200 -24.19 13.08 -20.61
N ALA A 201 -24.98 12.18 -21.17
CA ALA A 201 -25.73 11.21 -20.38
C ALA A 201 -24.88 9.96 -20.18
N GLU A 202 -24.66 9.60 -18.93
CA GLU A 202 -23.96 8.37 -18.53
C GLU A 202 -24.99 7.44 -17.88
N GLY A 203 -25.01 6.19 -18.33
CA GLY A 203 -25.84 5.13 -17.76
C GLY A 203 -24.97 3.99 -17.24
N GLU A 204 -25.25 3.53 -16.02
CA GLU A 204 -24.61 2.36 -15.42
C GLU A 204 -25.65 1.28 -15.16
N ILE A 205 -25.31 0.02 -15.42
CA ILE A 205 -26.17 -1.12 -15.07
C ILE A 205 -25.88 -1.47 -13.61
N ILE A 206 -26.79 -1.06 -12.72
CA ILE A 206 -26.73 -1.44 -11.31
C ILE A 206 -27.39 -2.84 -11.20
N LYS A 207 -26.61 -3.84 -10.78
CA LYS A 207 -27.17 -5.13 -10.40
C LYS A 207 -27.92 -4.96 -9.07
N GLY A 208 -29.22 -5.20 -9.09
CA GLY A 208 -30.06 -5.33 -7.91
C GLY A 208 -29.78 -6.61 -7.13
#